data_8dd425788760f509025573146f489623
#
_entry.id   8dd425788760f509025573146f489623
#
_cell.length_a   1.000
_cell.length_b   1.000
_cell.length_c   1.000
_cell.angle_alpha   90.00
_cell.angle_beta   90.00
_cell.angle_gamma   90.00
#
_symmetry.space_group_name_H-M   'P 1'
#
loop_
_entity.id
_entity.type
_entity.pdbx_description
1 polymer ?
#
loop_
_entity_poly.entity_id
_entity_poly.type
_entity_poly.pdbx_seq_one_letter_code
_entity_poly.pdbx_strand_id
1 'polypeptide(L)'
;STGVPGQGIAFRIRGAVSINNSSQPLIVVDGFPISAGLNNINPDEIESFTVLKDAAATALYGSRAGNGVILITTKRGKKGKLNVKLQANVGVQTLNGLKDMDVMNAREFAQYKKEYFEDAIKWGKRNPTLGVPAQYQNPEQYGEGTNWYKELTQNALTQNYSLGLSGGTDAIATAATFGYFKQEGVVKNSGFERITLRTNNDFKVNDRIKIGLNVSPMVQLFHNQGTDGSREILSGAMLADPTESPYDENGNQRISISQHVGGTGMCPQVNWIRDKTDGKDNFQILPRLASALVHLGCWGGIKYRFQ
;
A
#
# COMPACT_ATOMS: atom_id res chain seq x y z
N SER A 1 -6.92 -0.81 -7.39
CA SER A 1 -5.76 -0.66 -6.48
C SER A 1 -4.67 0.05 -7.25
N THR A 2 -3.98 0.96 -6.63
CA THR A 2 -2.89 1.75 -7.23
C THR A 2 -1.60 0.95 -7.43
N GLY A 3 -1.56 -0.32 -7.02
CA GLY A 3 -0.35 -1.15 -7.05
C GLY A 3 0.71 -0.79 -6.00
N VAL A 4 0.49 0.27 -5.24
CA VAL A 4 1.42 0.71 -4.19
C VAL A 4 1.27 -0.21 -2.96
N PRO A 5 2.37 -0.76 -2.42
CA PRO A 5 2.31 -1.61 -1.25
C PRO A 5 1.66 -0.92 -0.04
N GLY A 6 0.84 -1.67 0.69
CA GLY A 6 0.19 -1.16 1.91
C GLY A 6 -0.95 -0.17 1.68
N GLN A 7 -1.25 0.21 0.45
CA GLN A 7 -2.41 1.06 0.17
C GLN A 7 -3.73 0.29 0.32
N GLY A 8 -4.71 0.98 0.88
CA GLY A 8 -6.03 0.48 1.15
C GLY A 8 -6.87 0.16 -0.07
N ILE A 9 -7.69 -0.86 0.07
CA ILE A 9 -8.79 -1.06 -0.85
C ILE A 9 -9.86 -0.01 -0.54
N ALA A 10 -10.23 0.80 -1.53
CA ALA A 10 -11.36 1.71 -1.39
C ALA A 10 -12.66 0.92 -1.49
N PHE A 11 -13.43 0.93 -0.41
CA PHE A 11 -14.76 0.32 -0.38
C PHE A 11 -15.83 1.38 -0.63
N ARG A 12 -16.78 1.05 -1.48
CA ARG A 12 -18.00 1.84 -1.67
C ARG A 12 -19.21 0.94 -1.45
N ILE A 13 -20.12 1.37 -0.55
CA ILE A 13 -21.35 0.65 -0.26
C ILE A 13 -22.53 1.28 -1.01
N ARG A 14 -22.52 2.60 -1.12
CA ARG A 14 -23.51 3.42 -1.83
C ARG A 14 -22.82 4.32 -2.84
N GLY A 15 -23.59 4.97 -3.72
CA GLY A 15 -23.08 6.05 -4.58
C GLY A 15 -22.46 7.18 -3.74
N ALA A 16 -21.71 8.08 -4.37
CA ALA A 16 -21.13 9.23 -3.69
C ALA A 16 -22.26 10.12 -3.11
N VAL A 17 -22.31 10.23 -1.79
CA VAL A 17 -23.31 11.05 -1.08
C VAL A 17 -22.86 12.52 -1.02
N SER A 18 -21.57 12.79 -1.22
CA SER A 18 -20.99 14.13 -1.19
C SER A 18 -19.90 14.29 -2.24
N ILE A 19 -19.84 15.46 -2.87
CA ILE A 19 -18.82 15.81 -3.86
C ILE A 19 -17.48 16.13 -3.17
N ASN A 20 -17.52 16.63 -1.95
CA ASN A 20 -16.36 17.15 -1.23
C ASN A 20 -15.91 16.28 -0.03
N ASN A 21 -16.60 15.17 0.25
CA ASN A 21 -16.29 14.35 1.42
C ASN A 21 -15.96 12.92 1.01
N SER A 22 -15.16 12.23 1.81
CA SER A 22 -14.80 10.84 1.57
C SER A 22 -16.06 9.97 1.41
N SER A 23 -16.12 9.19 0.34
CA SER A 23 -17.20 8.22 0.10
C SER A 23 -16.96 6.86 0.78
N GLN A 24 -15.96 6.79 1.66
CA GLN A 24 -15.64 5.56 2.38
C GLN A 24 -16.65 5.28 3.49
N PRO A 25 -17.06 4.01 3.68
CA PRO A 25 -17.92 3.61 4.77
C PRO A 25 -17.21 3.72 6.13
N LEU A 26 -17.99 3.91 7.18
CA LEU A 26 -17.48 3.86 8.54
C LEU A 26 -17.13 2.41 8.92
N ILE A 27 -15.92 2.19 9.37
CA ILE A 27 -15.47 0.87 9.85
C ILE A 27 -15.63 0.83 11.37
N VAL A 28 -16.31 -0.19 11.85
CA VAL A 28 -16.55 -0.43 13.29
C VAL A 28 -16.01 -1.80 13.64
N VAL A 29 -15.05 -1.87 14.56
CA VAL A 29 -14.44 -3.11 15.02
C VAL A 29 -14.83 -3.37 16.48
N ASP A 30 -15.47 -4.48 16.73
CA ASP A 30 -15.99 -4.88 18.06
C ASP A 30 -16.83 -3.75 18.74
N GLY A 31 -17.61 -3.01 17.94
CA GLY A 31 -18.45 -1.91 18.39
C GLY A 31 -17.75 -0.53 18.48
N PHE A 32 -16.47 -0.43 18.14
CA PHE A 32 -15.71 0.82 18.16
C PHE A 32 -15.43 1.33 16.74
N PRO A 33 -15.83 2.56 16.41
CA PRO A 33 -15.49 3.15 15.12
C PRO A 33 -14.00 3.43 15.04
N ILE A 34 -13.40 3.06 13.90
CA ILE A 34 -11.99 3.30 13.62
C ILE A 34 -11.85 4.25 12.45
N SER A 35 -10.88 5.15 12.52
CA SER A 35 -10.56 6.07 11.41
C SER A 35 -9.58 5.46 10.39
N ALA A 36 -9.01 4.31 10.72
CA ALA A 36 -8.06 3.61 9.89
C ALA A 36 -8.76 2.72 8.87
N GLY A 37 -8.18 2.55 7.68
CA GLY A 37 -8.70 1.66 6.64
C GLY A 37 -8.67 0.18 7.03
N LEU A 38 -9.33 -0.67 6.24
CA LEU A 38 -9.37 -2.12 6.45
C LEU A 38 -7.99 -2.79 6.40
N ASN A 39 -7.02 -2.17 5.74
CA ASN A 39 -5.63 -2.66 5.70
C ASN A 39 -4.97 -2.79 7.07
N ASN A 40 -5.52 -2.06 8.06
CA ASN A 40 -4.99 -2.07 9.41
C ASN A 40 -5.51 -3.24 10.24
N ILE A 41 -6.35 -4.09 9.65
CA ILE A 41 -6.90 -5.26 10.31
C ILE A 41 -6.31 -6.49 9.64
N ASN A 42 -5.81 -7.42 10.46
CA ASN A 42 -5.40 -8.71 9.94
C ASN A 42 -6.68 -9.52 9.60
N PRO A 43 -6.86 -9.99 8.35
CA PRO A 43 -8.01 -10.82 8.00
C PRO A 43 -8.17 -12.05 8.89
N ASP A 44 -7.07 -12.59 9.39
CA ASP A 44 -7.06 -13.77 10.26
C ASP A 44 -7.64 -13.51 11.65
N GLU A 45 -7.78 -12.25 12.07
CA GLU A 45 -8.43 -11.83 13.33
C GLU A 45 -9.95 -11.77 13.20
N ILE A 46 -10.48 -11.76 11.99
CA ILE A 46 -11.90 -11.52 11.73
C ILE A 46 -12.69 -12.82 11.96
N GLU A 47 -13.76 -12.73 12.75
CA GLU A 47 -14.77 -13.79 12.90
C GLU A 47 -15.95 -13.56 11.94
N SER A 48 -16.43 -12.30 11.85
CA SER A 48 -17.52 -11.95 10.95
C SER A 48 -17.39 -10.54 10.38
N PHE A 49 -17.95 -10.36 9.21
CA PHE A 49 -17.97 -9.11 8.46
C PHE A 49 -19.40 -8.82 8.02
N THR A 50 -19.98 -7.72 8.48
CA THR A 50 -21.36 -7.34 8.20
C THR A 50 -21.42 -5.93 7.63
N VAL A 51 -22.14 -5.75 6.54
CA VAL A 51 -22.32 -4.45 5.89
C VAL A 51 -23.71 -3.92 6.18
N LEU A 52 -23.81 -2.79 6.86
CA LEU A 52 -25.04 -2.09 7.14
C LEU A 52 -25.29 -1.02 6.06
N LYS A 53 -26.37 -1.21 5.32
CA LYS A 53 -26.78 -0.31 4.24
C LYS A 53 -27.99 0.55 4.61
N ASP A 54 -28.82 0.10 5.56
CA ASP A 54 -30.09 0.73 5.88
C ASP A 54 -29.91 1.93 6.81
N ALA A 55 -30.76 2.95 6.62
CA ALA A 55 -30.69 4.17 7.43
C ALA A 55 -30.94 3.91 8.91
N ALA A 56 -31.84 2.99 9.25
CA ALA A 56 -32.11 2.61 10.64
C ALA A 56 -30.90 1.95 11.31
N ALA A 57 -30.19 1.05 10.58
CA ALA A 57 -29.00 0.38 11.08
C ALA A 57 -27.81 1.36 11.23
N THR A 58 -27.72 2.36 10.35
CA THR A 58 -26.65 3.38 10.39
C THR A 58 -26.92 4.50 11.40
N ALA A 59 -28.17 4.68 11.84
CA ALA A 59 -28.55 5.72 12.81
C ALA A 59 -27.81 5.59 14.15
N LEU A 60 -27.41 4.38 14.54
CA LEU A 60 -26.63 4.13 15.75
C LEU A 60 -25.24 4.80 15.74
N TYR A 61 -24.72 5.12 14.55
CA TYR A 61 -23.36 5.66 14.35
C TYR A 61 -23.36 7.11 13.90
N GLY A 62 -24.55 7.76 13.85
CA GLY A 62 -24.73 9.18 13.54
C GLY A 62 -24.34 9.55 12.10
N SER A 63 -24.05 10.84 11.87
CA SER A 63 -23.75 11.38 10.53
C SER A 63 -22.56 10.74 9.83
N ARG A 64 -21.62 10.19 10.57
CA ARG A 64 -20.43 9.46 10.02
C ARG A 64 -20.80 8.19 9.26
N ALA A 65 -22.00 7.66 9.48
CA ALA A 65 -22.50 6.45 8.85
C ALA A 65 -23.24 6.68 7.52
N GLY A 66 -23.30 7.92 7.03
CA GLY A 66 -24.03 8.28 5.79
C GLY A 66 -23.61 7.46 4.56
N ASN A 67 -22.36 7.05 4.47
CA ASN A 67 -21.82 6.20 3.39
C ASN A 67 -21.98 4.69 3.67
N GLY A 68 -22.68 4.31 4.73
CA GLY A 68 -22.81 2.93 5.22
C GLY A 68 -21.80 2.61 6.30
N VAL A 69 -21.99 1.46 6.94
CA VAL A 69 -21.13 0.97 8.03
C VAL A 69 -20.70 -0.45 7.75
N ILE A 70 -19.42 -0.71 7.99
CA ILE A 70 -18.83 -2.05 7.97
C ILE A 70 -18.59 -2.45 9.42
N LEU A 71 -19.33 -3.45 9.88
CA LEU A 71 -19.12 -4.04 11.20
C LEU A 71 -18.17 -5.23 11.09
N ILE A 72 -17.11 -5.19 11.86
CA ILE A 72 -16.15 -6.28 11.98
C ILE A 72 -16.19 -6.79 13.40
N THR A 73 -16.49 -8.09 13.54
CA THR A 73 -16.36 -8.79 14.80
C THR A 73 -15.09 -9.61 14.76
N THR A 74 -14.26 -9.47 15.79
CA THR A 74 -13.02 -10.22 15.87
C THR A 74 -13.19 -11.49 16.70
N LYS A 75 -12.31 -12.46 16.46
CA LYS A 75 -12.32 -13.76 17.15
C LYS A 75 -12.16 -13.57 18.64
N ARG A 76 -13.02 -14.25 19.41
CA ARG A 76 -13.00 -14.27 20.87
C ARG A 76 -12.66 -15.64 21.39
N GLY A 77 -12.13 -15.69 22.59
CA GLY A 77 -11.92 -16.92 23.31
C GLY A 77 -13.25 -17.63 23.58
N LYS A 78 -13.23 -18.95 23.50
CA LYS A 78 -14.35 -19.80 23.88
C LYS A 78 -13.87 -20.75 24.96
N LYS A 79 -14.77 -21.13 25.86
CA LYS A 79 -14.51 -22.20 26.87
C LYS A 79 -14.05 -23.46 26.14
N GLY A 80 -12.98 -24.05 26.61
CA GLY A 80 -12.43 -25.28 26.06
C GLY A 80 -10.90 -25.31 26.09
N LYS A 81 -10.36 -26.40 25.54
CA LYS A 81 -8.91 -26.58 25.40
C LYS A 81 -8.29 -25.50 24.55
N LEU A 82 -7.01 -25.25 24.80
CA LEU A 82 -6.22 -24.35 23.96
C LEU A 82 -6.22 -24.85 22.51
N ASN A 83 -6.66 -23.96 21.61
CA ASN A 83 -6.61 -24.16 20.16
C ASN A 83 -5.50 -23.26 19.60
N VAL A 84 -4.58 -23.84 18.87
CA VAL A 84 -3.47 -23.16 18.20
C VAL A 84 -3.69 -23.25 16.70
N LYS A 85 -3.70 -22.11 16.00
CA LYS A 85 -3.85 -22.03 14.55
C LYS A 85 -2.68 -21.27 13.96
N LEU A 86 -1.89 -21.94 13.13
CA LEU A 86 -0.82 -21.32 12.34
C LEU A 86 -1.27 -21.22 10.87
N GLN A 87 -1.09 -20.06 10.28
CA GLN A 87 -1.31 -19.81 8.85
C GLN A 87 -0.09 -19.15 8.25
N ALA A 88 0.32 -19.62 7.09
CA ALA A 88 1.41 -19.05 6.30
C ALA A 88 0.96 -18.97 4.84
N ASN A 89 1.02 -17.77 4.26
CA ASN A 89 0.71 -17.54 2.86
C ASN A 89 1.88 -16.79 2.22
N VAL A 90 2.34 -17.30 1.09
CA VAL A 90 3.40 -16.67 0.29
C VAL A 90 2.88 -16.53 -1.13
N GLY A 91 3.04 -15.35 -1.70
CA GLY A 91 2.62 -15.05 -3.07
C GLY A 91 3.66 -14.22 -3.80
N VAL A 92 3.64 -14.28 -5.11
CA VAL A 92 4.49 -13.46 -5.98
C VAL A 92 3.58 -12.58 -6.83
N GLN A 93 3.81 -11.28 -6.78
CA GLN A 93 3.17 -10.31 -7.66
C GLN A 93 4.09 -10.06 -8.86
N THR A 94 3.54 -10.20 -10.05
CA THR A 94 4.24 -9.93 -11.30
C THR A 94 3.51 -8.84 -12.07
N LEU A 95 4.25 -8.00 -12.77
CA LEU A 95 3.70 -7.03 -13.71
C LEU A 95 3.36 -7.74 -15.03
N ASN A 96 2.28 -8.51 -15.06
CA ASN A 96 1.77 -9.05 -16.31
C ASN A 96 1.13 -7.90 -17.09
N GLY A 97 1.65 -7.59 -18.26
CA GLY A 97 1.18 -6.52 -19.15
C GLY A 97 2.02 -5.25 -19.17
N LEU A 98 2.79 -4.91 -18.11
CA LEU A 98 3.78 -3.83 -18.19
C LEU A 98 5.15 -4.32 -18.70
N LYS A 99 5.42 -5.62 -18.64
CA LYS A 99 6.58 -6.23 -19.32
C LYS A 99 6.47 -6.14 -20.84
N ASP A 100 5.25 -6.09 -21.34
CA ASP A 100 4.89 -6.06 -22.74
C ASP A 100 4.46 -4.66 -23.20
N MET A 101 4.75 -3.61 -22.42
CA MET A 101 4.64 -2.25 -22.94
C MET A 101 5.63 -2.13 -24.09
N ASP A 102 5.07 -1.97 -25.27
CA ASP A 102 5.81 -1.76 -26.50
C ASP A 102 6.37 -0.34 -26.47
N VAL A 103 7.53 -0.19 -25.83
CA VAL A 103 8.31 1.05 -25.80
C VAL A 103 9.37 0.97 -26.86
N MET A 104 9.65 2.11 -27.49
CA MET A 104 10.71 2.20 -28.49
C MET A 104 12.03 1.68 -27.90
N ASN A 105 12.70 0.80 -28.62
CA ASN A 105 14.08 0.44 -28.31
C ASN A 105 15.03 1.60 -28.68
N ALA A 106 16.32 1.49 -28.31
CA ALA A 106 17.26 2.59 -28.51
C ALA A 106 17.44 2.97 -29.99
N ARG A 107 17.40 2.00 -30.88
CA ARG A 107 17.51 2.23 -32.33
C ARG A 107 16.29 2.96 -32.88
N GLU A 108 15.09 2.48 -32.54
CA GLU A 108 13.83 3.11 -32.98
C GLU A 108 13.71 4.52 -32.42
N PHE A 109 14.09 4.72 -31.16
CA PHE A 109 14.08 6.03 -30.53
C PHE A 109 15.09 6.99 -31.20
N ALA A 110 16.30 6.52 -31.49
CA ALA A 110 17.32 7.33 -32.19
C ALA A 110 16.84 7.70 -33.59
N GLN A 111 16.18 6.78 -34.32
CA GLN A 111 15.58 7.06 -35.61
C GLN A 111 14.47 8.10 -35.51
N TYR A 112 13.56 7.96 -34.59
CA TYR A 112 12.51 8.93 -34.31
C TYR A 112 13.08 10.33 -33.99
N LYS A 113 14.12 10.39 -33.14
CA LYS A 113 14.78 11.64 -32.82
C LYS A 113 15.48 12.29 -34.02
N LYS A 114 16.13 11.49 -34.85
CA LYS A 114 16.76 11.97 -36.11
C LYS A 114 15.71 12.62 -36.99
N GLU A 115 14.63 11.93 -37.29
CA GLU A 115 13.53 12.44 -38.12
C GLU A 115 12.91 13.71 -37.51
N TYR A 116 12.67 13.69 -36.16
CA TYR A 116 12.18 14.89 -35.47
C TYR A 116 13.06 16.11 -35.63
N PHE A 117 14.40 15.98 -35.54
CA PHE A 117 15.31 17.08 -35.70
C PHE A 117 15.44 17.53 -37.17
N GLU A 118 15.43 16.61 -38.12
CA GLU A 118 15.41 16.90 -39.54
C GLU A 118 14.15 17.69 -39.92
N ASP A 119 12.99 17.29 -39.48
CA ASP A 119 11.72 17.98 -39.67
C ASP A 119 11.70 19.36 -38.99
N ALA A 120 12.23 19.45 -37.76
CA ALA A 120 12.32 20.73 -37.05
C ALA A 120 13.22 21.75 -37.80
N ILE A 121 14.27 21.28 -38.43
CA ILE A 121 15.12 22.11 -39.31
C ILE A 121 14.37 22.51 -40.56
N LYS A 122 13.76 21.55 -41.24
CA LYS A 122 12.99 21.79 -42.49
C LYS A 122 11.86 22.80 -42.31
N TRP A 123 11.17 22.76 -41.17
CA TRP A 123 10.05 23.67 -40.86
C TRP A 123 10.47 24.94 -40.12
N GLY A 124 11.79 25.27 -40.05
CA GLY A 124 12.31 26.47 -39.42
C GLY A 124 12.10 26.58 -37.92
N LYS A 125 11.82 25.46 -37.25
CA LYS A 125 11.64 25.37 -35.79
C LYS A 125 12.97 25.20 -35.07
N ARG A 126 14.03 24.83 -35.78
CA ARG A 126 15.40 24.67 -35.27
C ARG A 126 16.40 25.30 -36.20
N ASN A 127 17.44 25.93 -35.65
CA ASN A 127 18.52 26.49 -36.41
C ASN A 127 19.25 25.39 -37.21
N PRO A 128 19.33 25.50 -38.56
CA PRO A 128 20.00 24.52 -39.41
C PRO A 128 21.48 24.29 -39.06
N THR A 129 22.18 25.28 -38.53
CA THR A 129 23.59 25.16 -38.14
C THR A 129 23.81 24.20 -36.96
N LEU A 130 22.79 23.96 -36.15
CA LEU A 130 22.88 23.01 -35.04
C LEU A 130 22.77 21.55 -35.49
N GLY A 131 22.21 21.29 -36.68
CA GLY A 131 22.05 19.96 -37.23
C GLY A 131 21.27 18.99 -36.31
N VAL A 132 21.31 17.71 -36.64
CA VAL A 132 20.87 16.63 -35.78
C VAL A 132 21.94 16.36 -34.72
N PRO A 133 21.60 16.22 -33.42
CA PRO A 133 22.59 15.88 -32.40
C PRO A 133 23.39 14.63 -32.77
N ALA A 134 24.69 14.62 -32.47
CA ALA A 134 25.61 13.57 -32.90
C ALA A 134 25.15 12.16 -32.48
N GLN A 135 24.58 12.04 -31.30
CA GLN A 135 24.05 10.79 -30.77
C GLN A 135 22.92 10.17 -31.60
N TYR A 136 22.16 10.97 -32.36
CA TYR A 136 21.05 10.49 -33.19
C TYR A 136 21.34 10.44 -34.68
N GLN A 137 22.54 10.90 -35.14
CA GLN A 137 22.88 10.93 -36.55
C GLN A 137 22.95 9.53 -37.18
N ASN A 138 23.39 8.54 -36.42
CA ASN A 138 23.52 7.18 -36.87
C ASN A 138 22.74 6.21 -35.97
N PRO A 139 21.40 6.03 -36.17
CA PRO A 139 20.57 5.14 -35.36
C PRO A 139 21.01 3.69 -35.37
N GLU A 140 21.65 3.24 -36.48
CA GLU A 140 22.10 1.86 -36.65
C GLU A 140 23.19 1.42 -35.66
N GLN A 141 23.85 2.38 -35.00
CA GLN A 141 24.85 2.09 -33.97
C GLN A 141 24.22 1.52 -32.69
N TYR A 142 22.91 1.72 -32.48
CA TYR A 142 22.19 1.28 -31.30
C TYR A 142 21.52 -0.07 -31.53
N GLY A 143 21.50 -0.91 -30.49
CA GLY A 143 20.71 -2.13 -30.42
C GLY A 143 19.39 -1.90 -29.69
N GLU A 144 19.05 -2.79 -28.77
CA GLU A 144 17.85 -2.68 -27.95
C GLU A 144 17.93 -1.52 -26.93
N GLY A 145 19.15 -1.22 -26.43
CA GLY A 145 19.37 -0.18 -25.44
C GLY A 145 18.84 -0.52 -24.04
N THR A 146 18.53 0.50 -23.27
CA THR A 146 18.07 0.36 -21.88
C THR A 146 16.57 0.35 -21.79
N ASN A 147 16.00 -0.75 -21.32
CA ASN A 147 14.59 -0.79 -20.95
C ASN A 147 14.43 -0.32 -19.49
N TRP A 148 14.15 0.96 -19.33
CA TRP A 148 14.04 1.62 -18.02
C TRP A 148 12.96 1.02 -17.13
N TYR A 149 11.90 0.43 -17.69
CA TYR A 149 10.89 -0.28 -16.92
C TYR A 149 11.42 -1.55 -16.29
N LYS A 150 12.18 -2.35 -17.04
CA LYS A 150 12.83 -3.55 -16.50
C LYS A 150 13.84 -3.20 -15.42
N GLU A 151 14.55 -2.07 -15.59
CA GLU A 151 15.50 -1.60 -14.60
C GLU A 151 14.84 -1.22 -13.27
N LEU A 152 13.65 -0.67 -13.30
CA LEU A 152 12.94 -0.18 -12.11
C LEU A 152 11.99 -1.19 -11.50
N THR A 153 11.63 -2.24 -12.22
CA THR A 153 10.62 -3.19 -11.77
C THR A 153 11.21 -4.53 -11.36
N GLN A 154 10.47 -5.24 -10.54
CA GLN A 154 10.81 -6.57 -10.04
C GLN A 154 9.58 -7.43 -9.81
N ASN A 155 9.78 -8.74 -9.74
CA ASN A 155 8.77 -9.62 -9.17
C ASN A 155 8.75 -9.38 -7.65
N ALA A 156 7.59 -9.07 -7.11
CA ALA A 156 7.43 -8.66 -5.72
C ALA A 156 6.90 -9.80 -4.87
N LEU A 157 7.55 -10.08 -3.77
CA LEU A 157 7.17 -11.14 -2.83
C LEU A 157 6.18 -10.57 -1.81
N THR A 158 5.12 -11.34 -1.57
CA THR A 158 4.16 -11.07 -0.48
C THR A 158 4.17 -12.24 0.48
N GLN A 159 4.29 -11.94 1.77
CA GLN A 159 4.35 -12.92 2.85
C GLN A 159 3.34 -12.53 3.92
N ASN A 160 2.56 -13.49 4.39
CA ASN A 160 1.62 -13.31 5.49
C ASN A 160 1.70 -14.52 6.43
N TYR A 161 2.08 -14.26 7.66
CA TYR A 161 2.17 -15.25 8.73
C TYR A 161 1.24 -14.85 9.87
N SER A 162 0.45 -15.79 10.36
CA SER A 162 -0.49 -15.55 11.44
C SER A 162 -0.51 -16.72 12.41
N LEU A 163 -0.36 -16.41 13.70
CA LEU A 163 -0.47 -17.35 14.80
C LEU A 163 -1.65 -16.97 15.68
N GLY A 164 -2.67 -17.81 15.70
CA GLY A 164 -3.86 -17.65 16.54
C GLY A 164 -3.85 -18.63 17.71
N LEU A 165 -4.13 -18.12 18.89
CA LEU A 165 -4.29 -18.88 20.12
C LEU A 165 -5.68 -18.58 20.69
N SER A 166 -6.46 -19.58 21.04
CA SER A 166 -7.76 -19.36 21.68
C SER A 166 -8.09 -20.49 22.65
N GLY A 167 -8.70 -20.13 23.75
CA GLY A 167 -9.10 -21.08 24.77
C GLY A 167 -9.73 -20.38 25.98
N GLY A 168 -10.12 -21.14 26.96
CA GLY A 168 -10.65 -20.55 28.18
C GLY A 168 -11.30 -21.55 29.15
N THR A 169 -11.59 -21.02 30.31
CA THR A 169 -12.34 -21.68 31.40
C THR A 169 -13.70 -20.98 31.55
N ASP A 170 -14.48 -21.37 32.57
CA ASP A 170 -15.72 -20.68 32.93
C ASP A 170 -15.49 -19.23 33.40
N ALA A 171 -14.30 -18.96 33.96
CA ALA A 171 -13.95 -17.65 34.50
C ALA A 171 -13.22 -16.75 33.48
N ILE A 172 -12.45 -17.33 32.56
CA ILE A 172 -11.60 -16.56 31.63
C ILE A 172 -11.70 -17.18 30.24
N ALA A 173 -11.99 -16.35 29.22
CA ALA A 173 -11.90 -16.75 27.84
C ALA A 173 -10.92 -15.77 27.13
N THR A 174 -9.93 -16.33 26.45
CA THR A 174 -8.87 -15.54 25.80
C THR A 174 -8.71 -15.95 24.35
N ALA A 175 -8.59 -14.97 23.46
CA ALA A 175 -8.08 -15.16 22.11
C ALA A 175 -6.92 -14.21 21.89
N ALA A 176 -5.81 -14.71 21.35
CA ALA A 176 -4.67 -13.91 20.96
C ALA A 176 -4.30 -14.24 19.50
N THR A 177 -3.99 -13.22 18.72
CA THR A 177 -3.53 -13.38 17.35
C THR A 177 -2.29 -12.53 17.15
N PHE A 178 -1.22 -13.14 16.68
CA PHE A 178 -0.02 -12.45 16.19
C PHE A 178 -0.02 -12.55 14.68
N GLY A 179 0.28 -11.43 14.00
CA GLY A 179 0.37 -11.38 12.56
C GLY A 179 1.62 -10.63 12.10
N TYR A 180 2.29 -11.18 11.10
CA TYR A 180 3.35 -10.53 10.34
C TYR A 180 3.00 -10.54 8.88
N PHE A 181 2.95 -9.37 8.27
CA PHE A 181 2.68 -9.18 6.85
C PHE A 181 3.80 -8.36 6.23
N LYS A 182 4.39 -8.87 5.15
CA LYS A 182 5.37 -8.16 4.34
C LYS A 182 4.95 -8.22 2.88
N GLN A 183 4.93 -7.07 2.23
CA GLN A 183 4.64 -6.92 0.81
C GLN A 183 5.74 -6.09 0.18
N GLU A 184 6.51 -6.69 -0.70
CA GLU A 184 7.42 -5.96 -1.57
C GLU A 184 6.63 -5.30 -2.70
N GLY A 185 7.09 -4.17 -3.19
CA GLY A 185 6.49 -3.50 -4.33
C GLY A 185 7.06 -3.99 -5.64
N VAL A 186 6.25 -3.91 -6.69
CA VAL A 186 6.69 -4.19 -8.07
C VAL A 186 7.69 -3.16 -8.58
N VAL A 187 7.68 -1.96 -8.01
CA VAL A 187 8.76 -0.97 -8.17
C VAL A 187 9.83 -1.30 -7.13
N LYS A 188 11.08 -1.44 -7.57
CA LYS A 188 12.21 -1.73 -6.67
C LYS A 188 12.25 -0.72 -5.52
N ASN A 189 12.66 -1.18 -4.34
CA ASN A 189 12.77 -0.38 -3.12
C ASN A 189 11.45 0.25 -2.62
N SER A 190 10.32 -0.27 -3.05
CA SER A 190 9.04 0.03 -2.43
C SER A 190 8.53 -1.19 -1.67
N GLY A 191 7.85 -0.96 -0.55
CA GLY A 191 7.38 -2.06 0.27
C GLY A 191 6.51 -1.62 1.44
N PHE A 192 5.92 -2.60 2.08
CA PHE A 192 5.09 -2.42 3.25
C PHE A 192 5.28 -3.60 4.20
N GLU A 193 5.49 -3.30 5.46
CA GLU A 193 5.52 -4.31 6.52
C GLU A 193 4.55 -3.94 7.62
N ARG A 194 3.90 -4.95 8.19
CA ARG A 194 2.97 -4.78 9.29
C ARG A 194 3.12 -5.91 10.29
N ILE A 195 3.30 -5.53 11.54
CA ILE A 195 3.27 -6.44 12.69
C ILE A 195 2.03 -6.11 13.50
N THR A 196 1.21 -7.10 13.81
CA THR A 196 0.00 -6.96 14.61
C THR A 196 0.03 -7.94 15.76
N LEU A 197 -0.40 -7.48 16.92
CA LEU A 197 -0.75 -8.35 18.04
C LEU A 197 -2.15 -7.94 18.49
N ARG A 198 -3.03 -8.89 18.61
CA ARG A 198 -4.37 -8.68 19.17
C ARG A 198 -4.65 -9.65 20.27
N THR A 199 -5.16 -9.16 21.37
CA THR A 199 -5.63 -10.01 22.46
C THR A 199 -7.03 -9.57 22.88
N ASN A 200 -7.95 -10.52 22.92
CA ASN A 200 -9.31 -10.34 23.41
C ASN A 200 -9.48 -11.24 24.63
N ASN A 201 -9.69 -10.62 25.79
CA ASN A 201 -9.81 -11.33 27.07
C ASN A 201 -11.14 -10.98 27.70
N ASP A 202 -11.94 -11.98 28.00
CA ASP A 202 -13.20 -11.87 28.69
C ASP A 202 -13.08 -12.56 30.06
N PHE A 203 -13.25 -11.78 31.14
CA PHE A 203 -13.18 -12.22 32.52
C PHE A 203 -14.58 -12.23 33.12
N LYS A 204 -15.04 -13.36 33.63
CA LYS A 204 -16.25 -13.46 34.40
C LYS A 204 -15.86 -13.43 35.89
N VAL A 205 -15.99 -12.28 36.52
CA VAL A 205 -15.66 -12.10 37.94
C VAL A 205 -16.71 -12.81 38.81
N ASN A 206 -18.00 -12.67 38.45
CA ASN A 206 -19.13 -13.34 39.03
C ASN A 206 -20.30 -13.33 38.03
N ASP A 207 -21.48 -13.84 38.42
CA ASP A 207 -22.64 -13.89 37.51
C ASP A 207 -23.18 -12.51 37.09
N ARG A 208 -22.82 -11.47 37.85
CA ARG A 208 -23.27 -10.08 37.59
C ARG A 208 -22.22 -9.21 36.94
N ILE A 209 -20.91 -9.55 37.05
CA ILE A 209 -19.80 -8.72 36.58
C ILE A 209 -18.97 -9.49 35.55
N LYS A 210 -18.89 -8.92 34.38
CA LYS A 210 -17.99 -9.37 33.29
C LYS A 210 -17.11 -8.22 32.87
N ILE A 211 -15.82 -8.48 32.70
CA ILE A 211 -14.82 -7.50 32.27
C ILE A 211 -14.23 -7.99 30.96
N GLY A 212 -14.29 -7.17 29.91
CA GLY A 212 -13.64 -7.43 28.61
C GLY A 212 -12.45 -6.50 28.43
N LEU A 213 -11.29 -7.07 28.10
CA LEU A 213 -10.08 -6.32 27.79
C LEU A 213 -9.60 -6.69 26.39
N ASN A 214 -9.65 -5.73 25.48
CA ASN A 214 -9.15 -5.89 24.11
C ASN A 214 -7.93 -4.98 23.89
N VAL A 215 -6.81 -5.58 23.52
CA VAL A 215 -5.56 -4.86 23.24
C VAL A 215 -5.13 -5.21 21.83
N SER A 216 -4.76 -4.20 21.02
CA SER A 216 -4.47 -4.39 19.62
C SER A 216 -3.35 -3.43 19.14
N PRO A 217 -2.10 -3.59 19.63
CA PRO A 217 -0.97 -2.84 19.12
C PRO A 217 -0.64 -3.25 17.69
N MET A 218 -0.18 -2.29 16.89
CA MET A 218 0.22 -2.49 15.51
C MET A 218 1.39 -1.58 15.17
N VAL A 219 2.36 -2.14 14.44
CA VAL A 219 3.49 -1.41 13.87
C VAL A 219 3.41 -1.55 12.36
N GLN A 220 3.59 -0.44 11.64
CA GLN A 220 3.61 -0.40 10.18
C GLN A 220 4.85 0.35 9.71
N LEU A 221 5.53 -0.24 8.73
CA LEU A 221 6.69 0.33 8.05
C LEU A 221 6.33 0.50 6.58
N PHE A 222 6.44 1.71 6.07
CA PHE A 222 6.21 2.03 4.67
C PHE A 222 7.52 2.44 4.03
N HIS A 223 7.92 1.72 3.01
CA HIS A 223 8.99 2.09 2.10
C HIS A 223 8.33 2.64 0.84
N ASN A 224 8.14 3.96 0.79
CA ASN A 224 7.47 4.60 -0.32
C ASN A 224 8.49 5.23 -1.25
N GLN A 225 8.39 4.91 -2.53
CA GLN A 225 9.00 5.71 -3.57
C GLN A 225 8.13 6.96 -3.80
N GLY A 226 8.77 8.11 -3.96
CA GLY A 226 8.06 9.36 -4.19
C GLY A 226 7.11 9.27 -5.39
N THR A 227 5.83 9.45 -5.13
CA THR A 227 4.75 9.33 -6.12
C THR A 227 4.06 10.67 -6.36
N ASP A 228 4.71 11.81 -6.10
CA ASP A 228 4.07 13.09 -6.29
C ASP A 228 4.29 13.65 -7.71
N GLY A 229 3.35 13.33 -8.57
CA GLY A 229 3.09 13.95 -9.86
C GLY A 229 4.21 13.79 -10.88
N SER A 230 4.73 14.89 -11.41
CA SER A 230 5.75 14.91 -12.48
C SER A 230 7.12 14.31 -12.10
N ARG A 231 7.29 13.87 -10.87
CA ARG A 231 8.50 13.20 -10.35
C ARG A 231 8.32 11.72 -10.04
N GLU A 232 7.25 11.14 -10.50
CA GLU A 232 7.04 9.69 -10.33
C GLU A 232 8.14 8.92 -11.05
N ILE A 233 8.71 7.94 -10.39
CA ILE A 233 9.79 7.11 -10.93
C ILE A 233 9.36 6.45 -12.24
N LEU A 234 8.12 5.98 -12.34
CA LEU A 234 7.58 5.37 -13.55
C LEU A 234 7.43 6.37 -14.69
N SER A 235 6.99 7.61 -14.41
CA SER A 235 6.93 8.69 -15.39
C SER A 235 8.32 9.08 -15.85
N GLY A 236 9.30 9.10 -14.94
CA GLY A 236 10.71 9.30 -15.27
C GLY A 236 11.24 8.23 -16.21
N ALA A 237 10.89 6.98 -15.99
CA ALA A 237 11.26 5.87 -16.86
C ALA A 237 10.66 5.96 -18.27
N MET A 238 9.42 6.48 -18.39
CA MET A 238 8.78 6.70 -19.68
C MET A 238 9.46 7.82 -20.49
N LEU A 239 10.01 8.83 -19.82
CA LEU A 239 10.65 9.97 -20.45
C LEU A 239 12.15 9.75 -20.67
N ALA A 240 12.72 8.71 -20.07
CA ALA A 240 14.15 8.43 -20.15
C ALA A 240 14.56 7.97 -21.55
N ASP A 241 15.72 8.47 -22.00
CA ASP A 241 16.29 8.11 -23.30
C ASP A 241 16.83 6.67 -23.26
N PRO A 242 16.32 5.75 -24.08
CA PRO A 242 16.77 4.35 -24.08
C PRO A 242 18.16 4.18 -24.72
N THR A 243 18.71 5.22 -25.38
CA THR A 243 20.08 5.16 -25.92
C THR A 243 21.13 5.31 -24.83
N GLU A 244 20.73 5.77 -23.64
CA GLU A 244 21.62 5.96 -22.52
C GLU A 244 21.59 4.76 -21.56
N SER A 245 22.78 4.47 -20.98
CA SER A 245 22.92 3.45 -19.94
C SER A 245 22.71 4.07 -18.56
N PRO A 246 22.18 3.31 -17.58
CA PRO A 246 22.15 3.73 -16.17
C PRO A 246 23.55 3.91 -15.57
N TYR A 247 24.57 3.36 -16.22
CA TYR A 247 25.97 3.43 -15.76
C TYR A 247 26.82 4.20 -16.77
N ASP A 248 27.82 4.90 -16.26
CA ASP A 248 28.87 5.55 -17.06
C ASP A 248 29.93 4.52 -17.54
N GLU A 249 30.88 4.97 -18.33
CA GLU A 249 31.98 4.14 -18.85
C GLU A 249 32.86 3.53 -17.75
N ASN A 250 32.86 4.13 -16.57
CA ASN A 250 33.61 3.64 -15.40
C ASN A 250 32.79 2.70 -14.51
N GLY A 251 31.55 2.40 -14.89
CA GLY A 251 30.64 1.58 -14.12
C GLY A 251 29.96 2.31 -12.94
N ASN A 252 30.12 3.62 -12.83
CA ASN A 252 29.43 4.40 -11.81
C ASN A 252 28.02 4.73 -12.28
N GLN A 253 27.09 4.80 -11.34
CA GLN A 253 25.73 5.16 -11.66
C GLN A 253 25.60 6.61 -12.11
N ARG A 254 24.95 6.83 -13.23
CA ARG A 254 24.66 8.18 -13.75
C ARG A 254 23.64 8.90 -12.87
N ILE A 255 23.90 10.17 -12.58
CA ILE A 255 23.01 11.03 -11.80
C ILE A 255 21.90 11.62 -12.68
N SER A 256 22.20 11.89 -13.95
CA SER A 256 21.25 12.48 -14.90
C SER A 256 21.36 11.80 -16.25
N ILE A 257 20.25 11.76 -16.95
CA ILE A 257 20.10 11.26 -18.32
C ILE A 257 19.28 12.23 -19.15
N SER A 258 19.39 12.12 -20.46
CA SER A 258 18.55 12.88 -21.38
C SER A 258 17.08 12.44 -21.30
N GLN A 259 16.17 13.39 -21.51
CA GLN A 259 14.74 13.12 -21.53
C GLN A 259 14.15 13.37 -22.93
N HIS A 260 13.11 12.63 -23.25
CA HIS A 260 12.39 12.70 -24.51
C HIS A 260 11.88 14.13 -24.86
N VAL A 261 11.42 14.90 -23.90
CA VAL A 261 10.85 16.25 -24.11
C VAL A 261 11.91 17.36 -24.21
N GLY A 262 13.19 17.01 -24.18
CA GLY A 262 14.30 17.96 -24.15
C GLY A 262 14.70 18.35 -22.72
N GLY A 263 15.99 18.58 -22.53
CA GLY A 263 16.59 18.82 -21.23
C GLY A 263 17.20 17.54 -20.63
N THR A 264 17.66 17.67 -19.40
CA THR A 264 18.21 16.58 -18.62
C THR A 264 17.33 16.30 -17.42
N GLY A 265 17.00 15.05 -17.18
CA GLY A 265 16.30 14.60 -15.99
C GLY A 265 17.23 13.81 -15.07
N MET A 266 16.79 13.58 -13.85
CA MET A 266 17.50 12.69 -12.95
C MET A 266 17.34 11.24 -13.45
N CYS A 267 18.42 10.46 -13.42
CA CYS A 267 18.36 9.06 -13.78
C CYS A 267 17.35 8.35 -12.84
N PRO A 268 16.39 7.58 -13.38
CA PRO A 268 15.37 6.90 -12.58
C PRO A 268 15.96 6.04 -11.43
N GLN A 269 17.09 5.39 -11.67
CA GLN A 269 17.76 4.60 -10.64
C GLN A 269 18.35 5.45 -9.50
N VAL A 270 18.79 6.68 -9.79
CA VAL A 270 19.29 7.59 -8.75
C VAL A 270 18.18 8.02 -7.81
N ASN A 271 16.98 8.30 -8.33
CA ASN A 271 15.83 8.58 -7.48
C ASN A 271 15.55 7.42 -6.51
N TRP A 272 15.62 6.20 -7.01
CA TRP A 272 15.44 5.00 -6.21
C TRP A 272 16.49 4.85 -5.11
N ILE A 273 17.78 5.12 -5.38
CA ILE A 273 18.85 5.05 -4.37
C ILE A 273 18.72 6.21 -3.38
N ARG A 274 18.47 7.43 -3.86
CA ARG A 274 18.32 8.60 -3.01
C ARG A 274 17.19 8.43 -1.99
N ASP A 275 16.04 7.93 -2.43
CA ASP A 275 14.92 7.70 -1.53
C ASP A 275 15.24 6.67 -0.44
N LYS A 276 16.11 5.70 -0.74
CA LYS A 276 16.59 4.74 0.24
C LYS A 276 17.56 5.37 1.26
N THR A 277 18.45 6.25 0.80
CA THR A 277 19.46 6.91 1.66
C THR A 277 18.89 8.04 2.48
N ASP A 278 17.88 8.75 1.97
CA ASP A 278 17.24 9.88 2.66
C ASP A 278 16.31 9.46 3.81
N GLY A 279 16.17 8.15 4.06
CA GLY A 279 15.43 7.63 5.22
C GLY A 279 13.95 8.01 5.21
N LYS A 280 13.31 8.12 4.04
CA LYS A 280 11.87 8.37 3.92
C LYS A 280 11.01 7.18 4.34
N ASP A 281 11.52 6.35 5.23
CA ASP A 281 10.76 5.29 5.85
C ASP A 281 9.78 5.91 6.83
N ASN A 282 8.52 5.90 6.48
CA ASN A 282 7.47 6.33 7.40
C ASN A 282 7.21 5.23 8.42
N PHE A 283 7.76 5.41 9.60
CA PHE A 283 7.49 4.55 10.75
C PHE A 283 6.22 5.04 11.45
N GLN A 284 5.17 4.24 11.41
CA GLN A 284 3.93 4.52 12.12
C GLN A 284 3.69 3.47 13.20
N ILE A 285 3.82 3.91 14.45
CA ILE A 285 3.29 3.17 15.60
C ILE A 285 1.88 3.70 15.84
N LEU A 286 0.89 2.90 15.57
CA LEU A 286 -0.50 3.19 15.94
C LEU A 286 -0.79 2.47 17.26
N PRO A 287 -0.60 3.13 18.43
CA PRO A 287 -1.06 2.57 19.67
C PRO A 287 -2.59 2.61 19.63
N ARG A 288 -3.21 1.49 19.34
CA ARG A 288 -4.61 1.32 19.68
C ARG A 288 -4.66 1.09 21.17
N LEU A 289 -5.04 2.15 21.88
CA LEU A 289 -5.31 2.10 23.30
C LEU A 289 -6.21 0.93 23.65
N ALA A 290 -5.88 0.26 24.73
CA ALA A 290 -6.70 -0.79 25.30
C ALA A 290 -8.13 -0.26 25.52
N SER A 291 -9.12 -0.87 24.89
CA SER A 291 -10.51 -0.61 25.23
C SER A 291 -10.93 -1.56 26.33
N ALA A 292 -11.09 -1.04 27.52
CA ALA A 292 -11.68 -1.80 28.63
C ALA A 292 -13.20 -1.63 28.59
N LEU A 293 -13.92 -2.71 28.41
CA LEU A 293 -15.37 -2.76 28.48
C LEU A 293 -15.75 -3.45 29.80
N VAL A 294 -16.16 -2.65 30.79
CA VAL A 294 -16.73 -3.20 32.02
C VAL A 294 -18.23 -3.34 31.82
N HIS A 295 -18.72 -4.56 31.75
CA HIS A 295 -20.14 -4.88 31.73
C HIS A 295 -20.58 -5.10 33.18
N LEU A 296 -21.19 -4.11 33.79
CA LEU A 296 -21.94 -4.25 35.02
C LEU A 296 -23.37 -4.71 34.67
N GLY A 297 -23.62 -6.00 34.74
CA GLY A 297 -24.96 -6.54 34.58
C GLY A 297 -25.73 -6.35 35.88
N CYS A 298 -26.20 -5.15 36.15
CA CYS A 298 -27.35 -4.93 36.99
C CYS A 298 -28.61 -4.99 36.12
N TRP A 299 -29.69 -5.51 36.64
CA TRP A 299 -31.02 -5.34 36.06
C TRP A 299 -31.28 -3.85 35.84
N GLY A 300 -31.12 -3.38 34.56
CA GLY A 300 -31.25 -1.99 34.21
C GLY A 300 -29.98 -1.46 33.52
N GLY A 301 -29.61 -2.04 32.43
CA GLY A 301 -28.74 -1.63 31.32
C GLY A 301 -27.94 -0.33 31.41
N ILE A 302 -26.96 -0.21 32.29
CA ILE A 302 -26.02 0.89 32.27
C ILE A 302 -24.68 0.36 31.72
N LYS A 303 -24.31 0.84 30.53
CA LYS A 303 -22.99 0.57 29.95
C LYS A 303 -22.07 1.76 30.26
N TYR A 304 -21.05 1.54 31.06
CA TYR A 304 -19.99 2.53 31.24
C TYR A 304 -18.85 2.25 30.28
N ARG A 305 -18.39 3.29 29.61
CA ARG A 305 -17.28 3.28 28.67
C ARG A 305 -16.18 4.18 29.22
N PHE A 306 -15.02 3.61 29.50
CA PHE A 306 -13.81 4.41 29.72
C PHE A 306 -13.01 4.43 28.42
N GLN A 307 -12.63 5.65 28.00
CA GLN A 307 -11.71 5.86 26.87
C GLN A 307 -10.27 5.82 27.34
#